data_04197d6d9eb89489cb10269ae6e0c1e8
#
_entry.id   04197d6d9eb89489cb10269ae6e0c1e8
#
_cell.length_a   1.000
_cell.length_b   1.000
_cell.length_c   1.000
_cell.angle_alpha   90.00
_cell.angle_beta   90.00
_cell.angle_gamma   90.00
#
_symmetry.space_group_name_H-M   'P 1'
#
loop_
_entity.id
_entity.type
_entity.pdbx_description
1 polymer ?
#
loop_
_entity_poly.entity_id
_entity_poly.type
_entity_poly.pdbx_seq_one_letter_code
_entity_poly.pdbx_strand_id
1 'polypeptide(L)'
;MEGRITKQISNQYKVTVNGVDYICSARGKFRNLGLSPLVGDKVQIDEQTLTIEEILPRVNELERPVVSNVDMALIVTSVKKPDLSLSLLDKELSVILANNIEPVICLTKLDLLKKEELKNLKPLIKYYKSIGIKVVDNKHLGKIKSVLKNKLVVLTGQTGAGKSSLLNKLDKRLNLETKPISEALNRGVHTTRHTEIYKIGKIFFVDTPGFSALDLNNIDKEKLKETFLEFQKYECDFKDCMHIKDNY
;
A
#
# COMPACT_ATOMS: atom_id res chain seq x y z
N MET A 1 -5.19 13.94 -23.01
CA MET A 1 -5.83 14.06 -21.67
C MET A 1 -5.01 13.33 -20.65
N GLU A 2 -4.89 13.86 -19.42
CA GLU A 2 -4.21 13.15 -18.31
C GLU A 2 -5.18 12.18 -17.61
N GLY A 3 -4.71 10.95 -17.39
CA GLY A 3 -5.45 9.91 -16.70
C GLY A 3 -4.57 8.99 -15.90
N ARG A 4 -5.18 8.01 -15.22
CA ARG A 4 -4.47 6.97 -14.47
C ARG A 4 -4.81 5.60 -15.03
N ILE A 5 -3.80 4.75 -15.23
CA ILE A 5 -4.00 3.34 -15.57
C ILE A 5 -4.58 2.63 -14.35
N THR A 6 -5.78 2.06 -14.49
CA THR A 6 -6.48 1.36 -13.39
C THR A 6 -6.50 -0.14 -13.57
N LYS A 7 -6.27 -0.64 -14.80
CA LYS A 7 -6.21 -2.07 -15.08
C LYS A 7 -5.42 -2.33 -16.36
N GLN A 8 -4.68 -3.44 -16.38
CA GLN A 8 -4.13 -4.00 -17.60
C GLN A 8 -5.05 -5.09 -18.13
N ILE A 9 -5.37 -5.05 -19.42
CA ILE A 9 -6.24 -6.02 -20.12
C ILE A 9 -5.48 -6.54 -21.32
N SER A 10 -4.80 -7.68 -21.17
CA SER A 10 -3.90 -8.20 -22.22
C SER A 10 -2.88 -7.14 -22.67
N ASN A 11 -2.96 -6.69 -23.93
CA ASN A 11 -2.09 -5.66 -24.50
C ASN A 11 -2.69 -4.25 -24.42
N GLN A 12 -3.80 -4.07 -23.72
CA GLN A 12 -4.49 -2.80 -23.55
C GLN A 12 -4.51 -2.39 -22.08
N TYR A 13 -4.81 -1.12 -21.87
CA TYR A 13 -4.84 -0.50 -20.54
C TYR A 13 -6.15 0.26 -20.37
N LYS A 14 -6.82 0.01 -19.26
CA LYS A 14 -7.93 0.83 -18.85
C LYS A 14 -7.37 2.07 -18.16
N VAL A 15 -7.62 3.22 -18.77
CA VAL A 15 -7.22 4.54 -18.24
C VAL A 15 -8.44 5.28 -17.77
N THR A 16 -8.45 5.73 -16.53
CA THR A 16 -9.53 6.52 -15.97
C THR A 16 -9.14 8.00 -15.99
N VAL A 17 -9.93 8.82 -16.70
CA VAL A 17 -9.80 10.28 -16.80
C VAL A 17 -11.07 10.92 -16.23
N ASN A 18 -10.96 11.71 -15.17
CA ASN A 18 -12.10 12.39 -14.53
C ASN A 18 -13.31 11.48 -14.22
N GLY A 19 -13.06 10.19 -13.95
CA GLY A 19 -14.09 9.20 -13.63
C GLY A 19 -14.69 8.48 -14.84
N VAL A 20 -14.24 8.78 -16.06
CA VAL A 20 -14.58 8.08 -17.30
C VAL A 20 -13.46 7.10 -17.66
N ASP A 21 -13.82 5.89 -18.03
CA ASP A 21 -12.87 4.84 -18.39
C ASP A 21 -12.67 4.75 -19.91
N TYR A 22 -11.42 4.74 -20.35
CA TYR A 22 -10.99 4.59 -21.72
C TYR A 22 -10.13 3.33 -21.85
N ILE A 23 -10.34 2.54 -22.90
CA ILE A 23 -9.48 1.38 -23.23
C ILE A 23 -8.44 1.85 -24.23
N CYS A 24 -7.20 1.96 -23.80
CA CYS A 24 -6.10 2.51 -24.57
C CYS A 24 -5.07 1.46 -24.93
N SER A 25 -4.43 1.62 -26.07
CA SER A 25 -3.21 0.89 -26.45
C SER A 25 -1.96 1.68 -26.07
N ALA A 26 -0.84 1.00 -25.84
CA ALA A 26 0.44 1.66 -25.63
C ALA A 26 1.20 1.78 -26.97
N ARG A 27 1.85 2.93 -27.22
CA ARG A 27 2.72 3.10 -28.37
C ARG A 27 3.94 2.17 -28.33
N GLY A 28 4.36 1.68 -29.46
CA GLY A 28 5.53 0.81 -29.60
C GLY A 28 6.84 1.44 -29.09
N LYS A 29 6.92 2.79 -29.05
CA LYS A 29 8.08 3.53 -28.53
C LYS A 29 8.45 3.14 -27.10
N PHE A 30 7.46 2.78 -26.25
CA PHE A 30 7.74 2.40 -24.86
C PHE A 30 8.57 1.13 -24.77
N ARG A 31 8.35 0.14 -25.66
CA ARG A 31 9.18 -1.08 -25.73
C ARG A 31 10.63 -0.76 -26.07
N ASN A 32 10.85 0.18 -27.00
CA ASN A 32 12.18 0.60 -27.41
C ASN A 32 12.94 1.34 -26.29
N LEU A 33 12.21 1.99 -25.38
CA LEU A 33 12.75 2.68 -24.20
C LEU A 33 12.89 1.76 -22.98
N GLY A 34 12.55 0.46 -23.10
CA GLY A 34 12.54 -0.46 -21.96
C GLY A 34 11.46 -0.13 -20.91
N LEU A 35 10.50 0.72 -21.25
CA LEU A 35 9.41 1.14 -20.37
C LEU A 35 8.17 0.31 -20.67
N SER A 36 7.51 -0.17 -19.62
CA SER A 36 6.18 -0.78 -19.72
C SER A 36 5.19 0.02 -18.88
N PRO A 37 4.02 0.38 -19.45
CA PRO A 37 2.98 1.01 -18.66
C PRO A 37 2.52 0.07 -17.54
N LEU A 38 2.34 0.61 -16.34
CA LEU A 38 1.92 -0.13 -15.15
C LEU A 38 0.59 0.40 -14.63
N VAL A 39 -0.14 -0.46 -13.95
CA VAL A 39 -1.28 -0.03 -13.14
C VAL A 39 -0.78 0.98 -12.10
N GLY A 40 -1.50 2.11 -11.97
CA GLY A 40 -1.09 3.23 -11.14
C GLY A 40 -0.39 4.36 -11.89
N ASP A 41 0.17 4.11 -13.07
CA ASP A 41 0.80 5.17 -13.86
C ASP A 41 -0.16 6.32 -14.17
N LYS A 42 0.35 7.53 -14.03
CA LYS A 42 -0.26 8.72 -14.64
C LYS A 42 0.22 8.81 -16.07
N VAL A 43 -0.70 9.00 -16.99
CA VAL A 43 -0.42 8.96 -18.44
C VAL A 43 -1.13 10.09 -19.16
N GLN A 44 -0.52 10.54 -20.26
CA GLN A 44 -1.22 11.34 -21.28
C GLN A 44 -1.78 10.42 -22.33
N ILE A 45 -3.06 10.54 -22.63
CA ILE A 45 -3.71 9.78 -23.70
C ILE A 45 -4.22 10.71 -24.81
N ASP A 46 -4.19 10.23 -26.02
CA ASP A 46 -4.89 10.81 -27.16
C ASP A 46 -6.33 10.27 -27.17
N GLU A 47 -7.32 11.18 -27.16
CA GLU A 47 -8.73 10.83 -27.08
C GLU A 47 -9.27 10.26 -28.41
N GLN A 48 -8.70 10.70 -29.53
CA GLN A 48 -9.16 10.27 -30.86
C GLN A 48 -8.65 8.88 -31.22
N THR A 49 -7.37 8.62 -30.91
CA THR A 49 -6.70 7.34 -31.22
C THR A 49 -6.77 6.33 -30.08
N LEU A 50 -7.21 6.73 -28.89
CA LEU A 50 -7.19 5.93 -27.67
C LEU A 50 -5.81 5.31 -27.41
N THR A 51 -4.76 6.14 -27.51
CA THR A 51 -3.37 5.72 -27.39
C THR A 51 -2.71 6.42 -26.21
N ILE A 52 -1.95 5.67 -25.42
CA ILE A 52 -1.06 6.24 -24.39
C ILE A 52 0.12 6.88 -25.11
N GLU A 53 0.22 8.22 -24.99
CA GLU A 53 1.25 9.03 -25.63
C GLU A 53 2.49 9.16 -24.74
N GLU A 54 2.27 9.28 -23.43
CA GLU A 54 3.33 9.51 -22.46
C GLU A 54 3.00 8.85 -21.13
N ILE A 55 4.04 8.31 -20.46
CA ILE A 55 4.00 7.86 -19.09
C ILE A 55 4.69 8.95 -18.27
N LEU A 56 3.94 9.58 -17.35
CA LEU A 56 4.50 10.62 -16.49
C LEU A 56 5.46 10.03 -15.45
N PRO A 57 6.40 10.83 -14.91
CA PRO A 57 7.36 10.34 -13.93
C PRO A 57 6.68 9.63 -12.75
N ARG A 58 7.20 8.46 -12.40
CA ARG A 58 6.76 7.67 -11.26
C ARG A 58 7.38 8.22 -9.97
N VAL A 59 6.56 8.33 -8.93
CA VAL A 59 7.05 8.64 -7.57
C VAL A 59 7.64 7.39 -6.91
N ASN A 60 7.01 6.25 -7.16
CA ASN A 60 7.46 4.94 -6.72
C ASN A 60 6.94 3.85 -7.67
N GLU A 61 7.57 2.68 -7.57
CA GLU A 61 7.21 1.48 -8.30
C GLU A 61 7.43 0.27 -7.40
N LEU A 62 6.45 -0.61 -7.32
CA LEU A 62 6.51 -1.86 -6.60
C LEU A 62 6.60 -3.03 -7.59
N GLU A 63 7.46 -4.01 -7.27
CA GLU A 63 7.59 -5.23 -8.05
C GLU A 63 6.51 -6.27 -7.71
N ARG A 64 6.04 -6.25 -6.48
CA ARG A 64 5.02 -7.19 -5.98
C ARG A 64 4.08 -6.50 -4.99
N PRO A 65 2.86 -6.15 -5.41
CA PRO A 65 2.32 -6.24 -6.77
C PRO A 65 3.01 -5.27 -7.72
N VAL A 66 2.98 -5.58 -9.01
CA VAL A 66 3.49 -4.65 -10.05
C VAL A 66 2.52 -3.47 -10.14
N VAL A 67 2.87 -2.35 -9.52
CA VAL A 67 2.06 -1.13 -9.45
C VAL A 67 2.94 0.09 -9.22
N SER A 68 2.55 1.23 -9.76
CA SER A 68 3.26 2.50 -9.59
C SER A 68 2.42 3.55 -8.85
N ASN A 69 3.09 4.60 -8.39
CA ASN A 69 2.46 5.79 -7.80
C ASN A 69 1.50 5.49 -6.64
N VAL A 70 1.88 4.54 -5.78
CA VAL A 70 1.13 4.22 -4.55
C VAL A 70 1.34 5.36 -3.55
N ASP A 71 0.26 5.94 -3.05
CA ASP A 71 0.32 7.02 -2.08
C ASP A 71 0.55 6.51 -0.65
N MET A 72 -0.20 5.46 -0.27
CA MET A 72 -0.22 4.96 1.10
C MET A 72 -0.27 3.43 1.17
N ALA A 73 0.27 2.88 2.26
CA ALA A 73 0.09 1.49 2.63
C ALA A 73 -0.69 1.40 3.94
N LEU A 74 -1.86 0.74 3.91
CA LEU A 74 -2.65 0.47 5.10
C LEU A 74 -2.24 -0.88 5.68
N ILE A 75 -1.45 -0.85 6.77
CA ILE A 75 -0.97 -2.03 7.49
C ILE A 75 -2.06 -2.47 8.47
N VAL A 76 -2.78 -3.50 8.13
CA VAL A 76 -3.84 -4.05 9.00
C VAL A 76 -3.22 -5.01 9.99
N THR A 77 -3.14 -4.59 11.24
CA THR A 77 -2.44 -5.28 12.31
C THR A 77 -3.42 -5.70 13.40
N SER A 78 -3.49 -7.00 13.67
CA SER A 78 -4.28 -7.54 14.78
C SER A 78 -3.54 -7.35 16.09
N VAL A 79 -4.24 -6.93 17.14
CA VAL A 79 -3.68 -6.85 18.50
C VAL A 79 -3.81 -8.17 19.26
N LYS A 80 -4.66 -9.10 18.75
CA LYS A 80 -4.88 -10.43 19.36
C LYS A 80 -5.48 -11.40 18.34
N LYS A 81 -4.96 -12.63 18.28
CA LYS A 81 -5.42 -13.70 17.37
C LYS A 81 -5.43 -13.33 15.86
N PRO A 82 -4.26 -13.14 15.22
CA PRO A 82 -2.92 -13.36 15.77
C PRO A 82 -2.50 -12.21 16.70
N ASP A 83 -1.55 -12.51 17.58
CA ASP A 83 -1.00 -11.51 18.49
C ASP A 83 -0.16 -10.48 17.74
N LEU A 84 -0.10 -9.27 18.29
CA LEU A 84 0.71 -8.19 17.73
C LEU A 84 2.20 -8.56 17.77
N SER A 85 2.80 -8.64 16.60
CA SER A 85 4.25 -8.80 16.43
C SER A 85 4.85 -7.45 16.05
N LEU A 86 5.60 -6.83 16.97
CA LEU A 86 6.29 -5.56 16.71
C LEU A 86 7.37 -5.73 15.64
N SER A 87 8.15 -6.81 15.73
CA SER A 87 9.18 -7.10 14.74
C SER A 87 8.63 -7.21 13.32
N LEU A 88 7.45 -7.83 13.14
CA LEU A 88 6.81 -7.90 11.83
C LEU A 88 6.29 -6.51 11.39
N LEU A 89 5.69 -5.76 12.32
CA LEU A 89 5.17 -4.43 12.03
C LEU A 89 6.30 -3.47 11.63
N ASP A 90 7.41 -3.46 12.37
CA ASP A 90 8.56 -2.61 12.06
C ASP A 90 9.21 -3.01 10.73
N LYS A 91 9.28 -4.31 10.44
CA LYS A 91 9.73 -4.82 9.13
C LYS A 91 8.82 -4.31 7.99
N GLU A 92 7.50 -4.39 8.14
CA GLU A 92 6.55 -3.87 7.14
C GLU A 92 6.70 -2.35 6.98
N LEU A 93 6.86 -1.60 8.08
CA LEU A 93 7.09 -0.16 8.05
C LEU A 93 8.37 0.20 7.29
N SER A 94 9.47 -0.49 7.56
CA SER A 94 10.75 -0.24 6.88
C SER A 94 10.64 -0.46 5.37
N VAL A 95 10.01 -1.56 4.93
CA VAL A 95 9.82 -1.81 3.49
C VAL A 95 8.94 -0.76 2.83
N ILE A 96 7.87 -0.34 3.48
CA ILE A 96 6.96 0.67 2.95
C ILE A 96 7.66 2.02 2.82
N LEU A 97 8.37 2.45 3.86
CA LEU A 97 9.13 3.71 3.87
C LEU A 97 10.26 3.71 2.82
N ALA A 98 11.00 2.59 2.70
CA ALA A 98 12.04 2.43 1.69
C ALA A 98 11.53 2.56 0.25
N ASN A 99 10.24 2.32 0.02
CA ASN A 99 9.60 2.51 -1.28
C ASN A 99 8.93 3.88 -1.44
N ASN A 100 9.21 4.86 -0.58
CA ASN A 100 8.60 6.20 -0.60
C ASN A 100 7.07 6.15 -0.53
N ILE A 101 6.52 5.24 0.27
CA ILE A 101 5.08 5.07 0.50
C ILE A 101 4.78 5.48 1.95
N GLU A 102 3.72 6.25 2.15
CA GLU A 102 3.29 6.67 3.48
C GLU A 102 2.60 5.52 4.24
N PRO A 103 3.12 5.03 5.39
CA PRO A 103 2.49 3.98 6.16
C PRO A 103 1.33 4.50 7.02
N VAL A 104 0.28 3.69 7.13
CA VAL A 104 -0.83 3.90 8.07
C VAL A 104 -1.09 2.60 8.83
N ILE A 105 -0.90 2.59 10.13
CA ILE A 105 -1.20 1.42 10.97
C ILE A 105 -2.70 1.40 11.28
N CYS A 106 -3.37 0.29 10.95
CA CYS A 106 -4.76 0.04 11.29
C CYS A 106 -4.87 -1.09 12.30
N LEU A 107 -5.12 -0.76 13.55
CA LEU A 107 -5.30 -1.74 14.62
C LEU A 107 -6.68 -2.39 14.53
N THR A 108 -6.70 -3.71 14.63
CA THR A 108 -7.93 -4.52 14.60
C THR A 108 -8.07 -5.39 15.84
N LYS A 109 -9.29 -5.90 16.07
CA LYS A 109 -9.62 -6.82 17.17
C LYS A 109 -9.36 -6.25 18.56
N LEU A 110 -9.43 -4.93 18.70
CA LEU A 110 -9.34 -4.24 20.00
C LEU A 110 -10.43 -4.66 21.01
N ASP A 111 -11.51 -5.27 20.51
CA ASP A 111 -12.58 -5.83 21.31
C ASP A 111 -12.18 -7.10 22.08
N LEU A 112 -11.11 -7.77 21.65
CA LEU A 112 -10.57 -8.96 22.31
C LEU A 112 -9.65 -8.64 23.49
N LEU A 113 -9.26 -7.37 23.68
CA LEU A 113 -8.36 -6.94 24.74
C LEU A 113 -9.12 -6.67 26.05
N LYS A 114 -8.52 -7.09 27.15
CA LYS A 114 -8.93 -6.69 28.50
C LYS A 114 -8.52 -5.24 28.77
N LYS A 115 -9.08 -4.60 29.81
CA LYS A 115 -8.79 -3.20 30.16
C LYS A 115 -7.30 -2.92 30.41
N GLU A 116 -6.58 -3.86 31.02
CA GLU A 116 -5.13 -3.75 31.25
C GLU A 116 -4.33 -3.83 29.95
N GLU A 117 -4.66 -4.79 29.09
CA GLU A 117 -4.01 -4.94 27.78
C GLU A 117 -4.19 -3.67 26.92
N LEU A 118 -5.37 -3.05 26.98
CA LEU A 118 -5.64 -1.77 26.32
C LEU A 118 -4.79 -0.62 26.89
N LYS A 119 -4.54 -0.60 28.23
CA LYS A 119 -3.64 0.38 28.84
C LYS A 119 -2.22 0.22 28.33
N ASN A 120 -1.74 -1.02 28.22
CA ASN A 120 -0.38 -1.35 27.75
C ASN A 120 -0.19 -1.04 26.26
N LEU A 121 -1.26 -1.03 25.47
CA LEU A 121 -1.20 -0.67 24.04
C LEU A 121 -1.08 0.84 23.81
N LYS A 122 -1.55 1.68 24.74
CA LYS A 122 -1.54 3.15 24.59
C LYS A 122 -0.13 3.75 24.39
N PRO A 123 0.90 3.38 25.17
CA PRO A 123 2.26 3.87 24.96
C PRO A 123 2.78 3.57 23.55
N LEU A 124 2.53 2.36 23.05
CA LEU A 124 2.92 1.96 21.71
C LEU A 124 2.25 2.80 20.62
N ILE A 125 0.95 3.04 20.74
CA ILE A 125 0.23 3.93 19.82
C ILE A 125 0.82 5.35 19.87
N LYS A 126 1.14 5.86 21.08
CA LYS A 126 1.74 7.18 21.27
C LYS A 126 3.11 7.24 20.61
N TYR A 127 3.91 6.19 20.74
CA TYR A 127 5.24 6.08 20.15
C TYR A 127 5.17 6.20 18.62
N TYR A 128 4.41 5.34 17.92
CA TYR A 128 4.30 5.43 16.46
C TYR A 128 3.80 6.81 15.99
N LYS A 129 2.85 7.40 16.72
CA LYS A 129 2.39 8.76 16.40
C LYS A 129 3.48 9.82 16.60
N SER A 130 4.34 9.67 17.60
CA SER A 130 5.42 10.63 17.89
C SER A 130 6.52 10.66 16.83
N ILE A 131 6.68 9.56 16.11
CA ILE A 131 7.60 9.46 14.96
C ILE A 131 6.91 9.76 13.61
N GLY A 132 5.67 10.25 13.62
CA GLY A 132 4.96 10.71 12.43
C GLY A 132 4.05 9.67 11.77
N ILE A 133 4.00 8.42 12.27
CA ILE A 133 3.17 7.36 11.68
C ILE A 133 1.71 7.53 12.10
N LYS A 134 0.80 7.52 11.13
CA LYS A 134 -0.64 7.58 11.40
C LYS A 134 -1.13 6.24 11.94
N VAL A 135 -1.85 6.29 13.07
CA VAL A 135 -2.47 5.10 13.70
C VAL A 135 -3.97 5.30 13.78
N VAL A 136 -4.70 4.37 13.18
CA VAL A 136 -6.17 4.29 13.17
C VAL A 136 -6.64 2.93 13.69
N ASP A 137 -7.92 2.73 13.86
CA ASP A 137 -8.50 1.45 14.23
C ASP A 137 -9.76 1.13 13.42
N ASN A 138 -10.12 -0.14 13.36
CA ASN A 138 -11.23 -0.64 12.55
C ASN A 138 -12.64 -0.38 13.16
N LYS A 139 -12.73 0.29 14.31
CA LYS A 139 -14.00 0.76 14.90
C LYS A 139 -14.37 2.14 14.36
N HIS A 140 -13.39 2.97 14.05
CA HIS A 140 -13.59 4.34 13.60
C HIS A 140 -13.41 4.48 12.07
N LEU A 141 -14.32 3.85 11.28
CA LEU A 141 -14.25 3.83 9.81
C LEU A 141 -14.22 5.23 9.18
N GLY A 142 -14.88 6.22 9.79
CA GLY A 142 -14.84 7.61 9.33
C GLY A 142 -13.42 8.18 9.33
N LYS A 143 -12.62 7.85 10.34
CA LYS A 143 -11.22 8.27 10.42
C LYS A 143 -10.35 7.60 9.36
N ILE A 144 -10.55 6.29 9.12
CA ILE A 144 -9.88 5.58 8.02
C ILE A 144 -10.21 6.24 6.69
N LYS A 145 -11.51 6.47 6.42
CA LYS A 145 -11.96 7.12 5.17
C LYS A 145 -11.40 8.53 5.00
N SER A 146 -11.24 9.28 6.08
CA SER A 146 -10.65 10.62 6.05
C SER A 146 -9.16 10.59 5.71
N VAL A 147 -8.39 9.70 6.36
CA VAL A 147 -6.94 9.56 6.15
C VAL A 147 -6.61 9.10 4.73
N LEU A 148 -7.40 8.16 4.20
CA LEU A 148 -7.15 7.54 2.89
C LEU A 148 -7.87 8.23 1.72
N LYS A 149 -8.58 9.35 1.96
CA LYS A 149 -9.38 10.04 0.94
C LYS A 149 -8.51 10.48 -0.25
N ASN A 150 -8.95 10.12 -1.46
CA ASN A 150 -8.32 10.43 -2.76
C ASN A 150 -6.90 9.86 -2.90
N LYS A 151 -6.54 8.83 -2.12
CA LYS A 151 -5.24 8.16 -2.15
C LYS A 151 -5.33 6.82 -2.87
N LEU A 152 -4.25 6.46 -3.55
CA LEU A 152 -4.01 5.10 -4.03
C LEU A 152 -3.36 4.30 -2.90
N VAL A 153 -4.05 3.28 -2.43
CA VAL A 153 -3.73 2.56 -1.21
C VAL A 153 -3.47 1.09 -1.50
N VAL A 154 -2.34 0.57 -1.04
CA VAL A 154 -2.11 -0.87 -0.92
C VAL A 154 -2.49 -1.34 0.48
N LEU A 155 -3.04 -2.56 0.56
CA LEU A 155 -3.44 -3.16 1.82
C LEU A 155 -2.47 -4.29 2.17
N THR A 156 -1.81 -4.18 3.32
CA THR A 156 -0.88 -5.19 3.82
C THR A 156 -1.23 -5.64 5.24
N GLY A 157 -0.44 -6.54 5.78
CA GLY A 157 -0.57 -7.03 7.15
C GLY A 157 -0.79 -8.54 7.20
N GLN A 158 -0.61 -9.07 8.39
CA GLN A 158 -0.59 -10.49 8.70
C GLN A 158 -1.87 -11.22 8.26
N THR A 159 -1.73 -12.50 7.87
CA THR A 159 -2.88 -13.38 7.62
C THR A 159 -3.74 -13.47 8.89
N GLY A 160 -5.06 -13.37 8.71
CA GLY A 160 -5.98 -13.35 9.84
C GLY A 160 -6.07 -12.02 10.61
N ALA A 161 -5.33 -10.97 10.23
CA ALA A 161 -5.42 -9.65 10.87
C ALA A 161 -6.76 -8.92 10.62
N GLY A 162 -7.60 -9.39 9.69
CA GLY A 162 -8.93 -8.83 9.44
C GLY A 162 -9.02 -7.88 8.25
N LYS A 163 -8.12 -8.03 7.25
CA LYS A 163 -8.11 -7.22 6.02
C LYS A 163 -9.43 -7.28 5.27
N SER A 164 -9.93 -8.49 4.92
CA SER A 164 -11.23 -8.66 4.24
C SER A 164 -12.39 -8.11 5.05
N SER A 165 -12.39 -8.35 6.36
CA SER A 165 -13.41 -7.80 7.27
C SER A 165 -13.41 -6.27 7.28
N LEU A 166 -12.24 -5.64 7.21
CA LEU A 166 -12.12 -4.19 7.12
C LEU A 166 -12.66 -3.66 5.79
N LEU A 167 -12.29 -4.28 4.68
CA LEU A 167 -12.80 -3.89 3.35
C LEU A 167 -14.31 -4.04 3.26
N ASN A 168 -14.88 -5.15 3.75
CA ASN A 168 -16.34 -5.34 3.81
C ASN A 168 -17.05 -4.31 4.68
N LYS A 169 -16.41 -3.81 5.75
CA LYS A 169 -16.94 -2.69 6.54
C LYS A 169 -16.86 -1.36 5.80
N LEU A 170 -15.83 -1.14 5.00
CA LEU A 170 -15.67 0.08 4.20
C LEU A 170 -16.66 0.12 3.03
N ASP A 171 -16.94 -1.03 2.40
CA ASP A 171 -17.95 -1.18 1.36
C ASP A 171 -18.62 -2.56 1.45
N LYS A 172 -19.89 -2.59 1.90
CA LYS A 172 -20.66 -3.81 2.06
C LYS A 172 -20.92 -4.56 0.75
N ARG A 173 -20.80 -3.90 -0.40
CA ARG A 173 -21.02 -4.53 -1.72
C ARG A 173 -19.90 -5.49 -2.12
N LEU A 174 -18.73 -5.39 -1.51
CA LEU A 174 -17.58 -6.24 -1.82
C LEU A 174 -17.85 -7.70 -1.46
N ASN A 175 -18.60 -7.96 -0.36
CA ASN A 175 -18.97 -9.30 0.11
C ASN A 175 -17.80 -10.31 0.06
N LEU A 176 -16.60 -9.84 0.46
CA LEU A 176 -15.40 -10.65 0.47
C LEU A 176 -15.55 -11.75 1.52
N GLU A 177 -15.23 -13.00 1.16
CA GLU A 177 -15.14 -14.07 2.14
C GLU A 177 -14.08 -13.74 3.18
N THR A 178 -14.35 -14.04 4.46
CA THR A 178 -13.43 -13.79 5.57
C THR A 178 -12.31 -14.84 5.67
N LYS A 179 -12.10 -15.62 4.62
CA LYS A 179 -10.95 -16.51 4.43
C LYS A 179 -9.73 -15.73 3.89
N PRO A 180 -8.52 -16.30 3.87
CA PRO A 180 -7.34 -15.59 3.38
C PRO A 180 -7.62 -14.91 2.03
N ILE A 181 -7.28 -13.61 1.91
CA ILE A 181 -7.62 -12.76 0.74
C ILE A 181 -7.14 -13.35 -0.59
N SER A 182 -6.09 -14.17 -0.58
CA SER A 182 -5.59 -14.90 -1.75
C SER A 182 -6.62 -15.85 -2.40
N GLU A 183 -7.70 -16.24 -1.69
CA GLU A 183 -8.75 -17.10 -2.20
C GLU A 183 -10.07 -16.37 -2.47
N ALA A 184 -10.33 -15.26 -1.80
CA ALA A 184 -11.63 -14.57 -1.88
C ALA A 184 -11.77 -13.68 -3.12
N LEU A 185 -10.67 -13.17 -3.66
CA LEU A 185 -10.64 -12.41 -4.92
C LEU A 185 -10.49 -13.31 -6.16
N ASN A 186 -10.24 -14.63 -5.97
CA ASN A 186 -10.26 -15.62 -7.03
C ASN A 186 -11.72 -15.96 -7.45
N ARG A 187 -12.42 -14.99 -8.01
CA ARG A 187 -13.63 -15.27 -8.78
C ARG A 187 -13.22 -15.74 -10.19
N GLY A 188 -13.19 -17.05 -10.36
CA GLY A 188 -12.98 -17.67 -11.68
C GLY A 188 -11.62 -18.38 -11.78
N VAL A 189 -11.75 -19.70 -11.93
CA VAL A 189 -10.69 -20.61 -12.34
C VAL A 189 -10.02 -20.06 -13.61
N HIS A 190 -8.68 -20.07 -13.61
CA HIS A 190 -7.79 -19.62 -14.68
C HIS A 190 -7.65 -18.09 -14.78
N THR A 191 -6.51 -17.60 -14.35
CA THR A 191 -5.66 -16.72 -15.17
C THR A 191 -4.74 -15.84 -14.35
N THR A 192 -3.54 -15.63 -14.87
CA THR A 192 -2.62 -14.49 -14.73
C THR A 192 -3.08 -13.42 -13.72
N ARG A 193 -2.30 -13.29 -12.68
CA ARG A 193 -2.45 -12.30 -11.59
C ARG A 193 -2.35 -10.88 -12.15
N HIS A 194 -3.49 -10.31 -12.55
CA HIS A 194 -3.53 -8.92 -13.01
C HIS A 194 -3.79 -7.99 -11.83
N THR A 195 -2.91 -7.02 -11.67
CA THR A 195 -3.12 -5.91 -10.74
C THR A 195 -4.28 -5.04 -11.26
N GLU A 196 -5.20 -4.66 -10.39
CA GLU A 196 -6.30 -3.76 -10.72
C GLU A 196 -6.53 -2.75 -9.59
N ILE A 197 -6.91 -1.52 -9.94
CA ILE A 197 -7.33 -0.51 -8.98
C ILE A 197 -8.86 -0.46 -8.96
N TYR A 198 -9.43 -0.59 -7.78
CA TYR A 198 -10.86 -0.45 -7.55
C TYR A 198 -11.16 0.68 -6.55
N LYS A 199 -12.33 1.27 -6.68
CA LYS A 199 -12.73 2.44 -5.89
C LYS A 199 -13.73 2.06 -4.80
N ILE A 200 -13.40 2.42 -3.55
CA ILE A 200 -14.31 2.34 -2.41
C ILE A 200 -14.60 3.77 -1.92
N GLY A 201 -15.76 4.32 -2.26
CA GLY A 201 -16.09 5.71 -1.98
C GLY A 201 -15.12 6.68 -2.66
N LYS A 202 -14.26 7.35 -1.88
CA LYS A 202 -13.20 8.25 -2.36
C LYS A 202 -11.80 7.69 -2.18
N ILE A 203 -11.65 6.40 -2.00
CA ILE A 203 -10.36 5.71 -1.81
C ILE A 203 -10.14 4.79 -3.01
N PHE A 204 -8.91 4.71 -3.50
CA PHE A 204 -8.51 3.80 -4.56
C PHE A 204 -7.66 2.70 -3.94
N PHE A 205 -8.13 1.45 -4.00
CA PHE A 205 -7.38 0.31 -3.51
C PHE A 205 -6.77 -0.47 -4.67
N VAL A 206 -5.52 -0.87 -4.50
CA VAL A 206 -4.88 -1.82 -5.41
C VAL A 206 -5.30 -3.22 -5.00
N ASP A 207 -5.86 -3.99 -5.93
CA ASP A 207 -6.10 -5.42 -5.73
C ASP A 207 -4.76 -6.16 -5.77
N THR A 208 -4.37 -6.69 -4.63
CA THR A 208 -3.05 -7.28 -4.46
C THR A 208 -3.14 -8.67 -3.86
N PRO A 209 -3.34 -9.71 -4.66
CA PRO A 209 -3.08 -11.04 -4.17
C PRO A 209 -1.58 -11.15 -3.83
N GLY A 210 -1.26 -11.26 -2.54
CA GLY A 210 0.09 -11.55 -2.06
C GLY A 210 0.96 -10.38 -1.62
N PHE A 211 0.44 -9.19 -1.34
CA PHE A 211 1.21 -8.08 -0.72
C PHE A 211 1.67 -8.41 0.73
N SER A 212 1.37 -9.58 1.24
CA SER A 212 1.84 -10.06 2.55
C SER A 212 3.32 -10.48 2.55
N ALA A 213 3.98 -10.51 1.40
CA ALA A 213 5.39 -10.88 1.27
C ALA A 213 6.24 -9.63 0.95
N LEU A 214 6.20 -8.63 1.82
CA LEU A 214 7.17 -7.53 1.79
C LEU A 214 8.54 -8.09 2.18
N ASP A 215 9.51 -8.02 1.26
CA ASP A 215 10.84 -8.55 1.45
C ASP A 215 11.85 -7.40 1.67
N LEU A 216 12.68 -7.54 2.70
CA LEU A 216 13.80 -6.64 2.97
C LEU A 216 15.00 -6.92 2.08
N ASN A 217 15.03 -8.06 1.38
CA ASN A 217 16.22 -8.52 0.65
C ASN A 217 16.70 -7.56 -0.45
N ASN A 218 15.81 -6.70 -0.95
CA ASN A 218 16.11 -5.72 -1.99
C ASN A 218 16.39 -4.31 -1.43
N ILE A 219 16.49 -4.16 -0.10
CA ILE A 219 16.78 -2.88 0.54
C ILE A 219 18.22 -2.91 1.04
N ASP A 220 19.05 -2.02 0.52
CA ASP A 220 20.40 -1.85 1.02
C ASP A 220 20.42 -1.27 2.45
N LYS A 221 21.56 -1.40 3.13
CA LYS A 221 21.66 -0.98 4.53
C LYS A 221 21.50 0.53 4.74
N GLU A 222 21.97 1.32 3.78
CA GLU A 222 21.88 2.79 3.84
C GLU A 222 20.43 3.23 3.73
N LYS A 223 19.70 2.67 2.76
CA LYS A 223 18.27 2.93 2.60
C LYS A 223 17.45 2.39 3.78
N LEU A 224 17.84 1.23 4.34
CA LEU A 224 17.20 0.70 5.54
C LEU A 224 17.36 1.66 6.73
N LYS A 225 18.55 2.24 6.95
CA LYS A 225 18.80 3.23 8.00
C LYS A 225 17.82 4.42 7.89
N GLU A 226 17.57 4.91 6.68
CA GLU A 226 16.68 6.04 6.43
C GLU A 226 15.21 5.74 6.79
N THR A 227 14.83 4.47 6.89
CA THR A 227 13.46 4.07 7.27
C THR A 227 13.19 4.17 8.77
N PHE A 228 14.22 4.35 9.59
CA PHE A 228 14.08 4.58 11.04
C PHE A 228 13.87 6.08 11.27
N LEU A 229 12.60 6.48 11.30
CA LEU A 229 12.20 7.89 11.42
C LEU A 229 12.71 8.57 12.70
N GLU A 230 13.03 7.80 13.72
CA GLU A 230 13.65 8.26 14.97
C GLU A 230 15.02 8.89 14.72
N PHE A 231 15.81 8.31 13.83
CA PHE A 231 17.16 8.76 13.53
C PHE A 231 17.19 10.12 12.83
N GLN A 232 16.11 10.46 12.11
CA GLN A 232 16.00 11.76 11.43
C GLN A 232 16.00 12.96 12.38
N LYS A 233 15.85 12.73 13.68
CA LYS A 233 15.87 13.78 14.72
C LYS A 233 17.26 14.05 15.27
N TYR A 234 18.25 13.25 14.90
CA TYR A 234 19.61 13.33 15.40
C TYR A 234 20.57 13.64 14.26
N GLU A 235 21.49 14.56 14.51
CA GLU A 235 22.61 14.81 13.62
C GLU A 235 23.75 13.87 14.01
N CYS A 236 24.37 13.22 13.02
CA CYS A 236 25.53 12.37 13.23
C CYS A 236 26.79 13.11 12.85
N ASP A 237 27.86 12.96 13.63
CA ASP A 237 29.17 13.54 13.34
C ASP A 237 29.79 12.95 12.07
N PHE A 238 29.41 11.71 11.72
CA PHE A 238 29.93 10.99 10.56
C PHE A 238 28.83 10.77 9.51
N LYS A 239 29.13 11.07 8.25
CA LYS A 239 28.20 10.90 7.12
C LYS A 239 27.80 9.44 6.87
N ASP A 240 28.69 8.49 7.19
CA ASP A 240 28.53 7.06 7.03
C ASP A 240 28.04 6.33 8.31
N CYS A 241 27.68 7.10 9.33
CA CYS A 241 27.14 6.54 10.57
C CYS A 241 25.92 5.63 10.32
N MET A 242 25.99 4.40 10.78
CA MET A 242 24.93 3.41 10.65
C MET A 242 24.08 3.25 11.92
N HIS A 243 24.31 4.07 12.95
CA HIS A 243 23.64 4.03 14.27
C HIS A 243 23.69 2.64 14.95
N ILE A 244 24.75 1.83 14.72
CA ILE A 244 24.84 0.46 15.25
C ILE A 244 25.82 0.37 16.42
N LYS A 245 26.93 1.12 16.39
CA LYS A 245 28.06 0.99 17.34
C LYS A 245 28.68 2.30 17.79
N ASP A 246 28.17 3.42 17.34
CA ASP A 246 28.81 4.70 17.61
C ASP A 246 28.45 5.15 19.03
N ASN A 247 29.46 5.39 19.87
CA ASN A 247 29.28 6.03 21.16
C ASN A 247 29.05 7.53 20.91
N TYR A 248 27.90 8.03 21.26
CA TYR A 248 27.55 9.43 21.25
C TYR A 248 27.83 10.05 22.62
#